data_c1245327ddd507dfc1ddded94cbbd1be
#
_entry.id   c1245327ddd507dfc1ddded94cbbd1be
#
_cell.length_a   1.000
_cell.length_b   1.000
_cell.length_c   1.000
_cell.angle_alpha   90.00
_cell.angle_beta   90.00
_cell.angle_gamma   90.00
#
_symmetry.space_group_name_H-M   'P 1'
#
loop_
_entity.id
_entity.type
_entity.pdbx_description
1 polymer ?
#
loop_
_entity_poly.entity_id
_entity_poly.type
_entity_poly.pdbx_seq_one_letter_code
_entity_poly.pdbx_strand_id
1 'polypeptide(L)'
;QYNYMDEEYQAGRRGLETAAAKGLGVIVMEPVRGGALAGSVPPQVQAVWDEAPVRRSPANWALQWVWSHPQVSFLLSGMSTMEQVEQNLRAADASRPGLLTAEELALVARVRDLYRELSPVPCTACRYCMPCPQGVDIPGVFELYNDAHMYGNLARQQMAYRDFLADGERADSCTACGECVEKCPQGIAVPELLERAQAFLAPC
;
A
#
# COMPACT_ATOMS: atom_id res chain seq x y z
N GLN A 1 3.97 8.59 -6.00
CA GLN A 1 4.02 7.46 -5.06
C GLN A 1 4.33 6.17 -5.81
N TYR A 2 5.34 5.43 -5.37
CA TYR A 2 5.73 4.19 -6.03
C TYR A 2 6.46 3.25 -5.06
N ASN A 3 5.97 2.03 -4.94
CA ASN A 3 6.53 0.95 -4.14
C ASN A 3 6.06 -0.41 -4.70
N TYR A 4 6.54 -1.52 -4.18
CA TYR A 4 6.22 -2.84 -4.72
C TYR A 4 4.76 -3.29 -4.52
N MET A 5 3.97 -2.61 -3.67
CA MET A 5 2.53 -2.83 -3.55
C MET A 5 1.72 -2.02 -4.55
N ASP A 6 2.19 -0.81 -4.89
CA ASP A 6 1.45 0.21 -5.63
C ASP A 6 2.03 0.45 -7.04
N GLU A 7 2.37 -0.64 -7.75
CA GLU A 7 2.95 -0.57 -9.09
C GLU A 7 1.99 -0.03 -10.16
N GLU A 8 0.68 -0.22 -9.98
CA GLU A 8 -0.36 0.21 -10.93
C GLU A 8 -1.21 1.36 -10.36
N TYR A 9 -0.92 1.81 -9.15
CA TYR A 9 -1.65 2.90 -8.50
C TYR A 9 -1.11 4.26 -8.92
N GLN A 10 -1.99 5.28 -9.05
CA GLN A 10 -1.67 6.62 -9.55
C GLN A 10 -0.96 6.58 -10.91
N ALA A 11 0.21 7.23 -11.02
CA ALA A 11 1.03 7.20 -12.24
C ALA A 11 1.66 5.81 -12.50
N GLY A 12 1.98 5.11 -11.43
CA GLY A 12 2.49 3.75 -11.42
C GLY A 12 3.70 3.54 -12.33
N ARG A 13 3.89 2.30 -12.77
CA ARG A 13 4.96 1.91 -13.68
C ARG A 13 4.91 2.69 -15.01
N ARG A 14 3.72 2.88 -15.56
CA ARG A 14 3.54 3.63 -16.84
C ARG A 14 3.99 5.08 -16.71
N GLY A 15 3.69 5.72 -15.57
CA GLY A 15 4.14 7.09 -15.30
C GLY A 15 5.66 7.18 -15.16
N LEU A 16 6.27 6.25 -14.43
CA LEU A 16 7.72 6.13 -14.29
C LEU A 16 8.41 6.00 -15.66
N GLU A 17 7.97 5.06 -16.49
CA GLU A 17 8.52 4.83 -17.83
C GLU A 17 8.30 6.03 -18.76
N THR A 18 7.11 6.66 -18.70
CA THR A 18 6.79 7.85 -19.53
C THR A 18 7.65 9.05 -19.15
N ALA A 19 7.87 9.29 -17.86
CA ALA A 19 8.73 10.38 -17.38
C ALA A 19 10.18 10.16 -17.82
N ALA A 20 10.69 8.96 -17.66
CA ALA A 20 12.05 8.58 -18.07
C ALA A 20 12.24 8.70 -19.60
N ALA A 21 11.28 8.25 -20.40
CA ALA A 21 11.34 8.38 -21.86
C ALA A 21 11.36 9.83 -22.33
N LYS A 22 10.85 10.75 -21.53
CA LYS A 22 10.93 12.22 -21.77
C LYS A 22 12.17 12.87 -21.20
N GLY A 23 13.10 12.13 -20.60
CA GLY A 23 14.30 12.66 -19.96
C GLY A 23 14.02 13.44 -18.66
N LEU A 24 12.88 13.21 -18.02
CA LEU A 24 12.53 13.86 -16.76
C LEU A 24 13.16 13.12 -15.59
N GLY A 25 13.67 13.87 -14.61
CA GLY A 25 14.06 13.30 -13.31
C GLY A 25 12.83 12.81 -12.54
N VAL A 26 12.92 11.62 -11.94
CA VAL A 26 11.83 11.01 -11.17
C VAL A 26 12.18 10.96 -9.70
N ILE A 27 11.35 11.58 -8.88
CA ILE A 27 11.41 11.53 -7.43
C ILE A 27 10.27 10.63 -6.94
N VAL A 28 10.62 9.57 -6.19
CA VAL A 28 9.64 8.65 -5.63
C VAL A 28 9.28 9.04 -4.21
N MET A 29 7.99 9.16 -3.93
CA MET A 29 7.41 9.27 -2.59
C MET A 29 6.80 7.95 -2.15
N GLU A 30 6.58 7.78 -0.87
CA GLU A 30 5.97 6.58 -0.27
C GLU A 30 6.67 5.25 -0.62
N PRO A 31 8.02 5.20 -0.66
CA PRO A 31 8.73 3.96 -0.98
C PRO A 31 8.45 2.83 0.02
N VAL A 32 8.06 3.18 1.25
CA VAL A 32 7.68 2.25 2.33
C VAL A 32 6.20 2.36 2.74
N ARG A 33 5.37 2.97 1.88
CA ARG A 33 3.90 3.12 2.07
C ARG A 33 3.53 3.67 3.45
N GLY A 34 4.02 4.88 3.77
CA GLY A 34 3.80 5.51 5.07
C GLY A 34 4.34 4.71 6.25
N GLY A 35 5.32 3.85 6.02
CA GLY A 35 5.90 2.96 7.03
C GLY A 35 5.22 1.60 7.14
N ALA A 36 4.12 1.34 6.43
CA ALA A 36 3.41 0.07 6.48
C ALA A 36 4.29 -1.12 6.05
N LEU A 37 5.16 -0.91 5.04
CA LEU A 37 6.09 -1.93 4.55
C LEU A 37 7.38 -2.05 5.39
N ALA A 38 7.58 -1.18 6.39
CA ALA A 38 8.76 -1.16 7.25
C ALA A 38 8.48 -1.54 8.71
N GLY A 39 7.21 -1.61 9.06
CA GLY A 39 6.74 -1.84 10.42
C GLY A 39 6.67 -3.32 10.80
N SER A 40 5.63 -3.67 11.54
CA SER A 40 5.37 -5.04 11.94
C SER A 40 4.97 -5.89 10.72
N VAL A 41 5.76 -6.90 10.42
CA VAL A 41 5.54 -7.80 9.28
C VAL A 41 4.78 -9.04 9.75
N PRO A 42 3.68 -9.43 9.08
CA PRO A 42 2.99 -10.68 9.41
C PRO A 42 3.93 -11.88 9.35
N PRO A 43 3.79 -12.88 10.26
CA PRO A 43 4.72 -14.02 10.34
C PRO A 43 4.89 -14.77 9.02
N GLN A 44 3.82 -14.94 8.22
CA GLN A 44 3.87 -15.59 6.93
C GLN A 44 4.65 -14.78 5.88
N VAL A 45 4.61 -13.45 5.95
CA VAL A 45 5.41 -12.57 5.10
C VAL A 45 6.87 -12.60 5.53
N GLN A 46 7.13 -12.60 6.85
CA GLN A 46 8.48 -12.71 7.39
C GLN A 46 9.13 -14.04 6.97
N ALA A 47 8.38 -15.14 6.97
CA ALA A 47 8.88 -16.44 6.52
C ALA A 47 9.38 -16.40 5.06
N VAL A 48 8.71 -15.65 4.18
CA VAL A 48 9.18 -15.45 2.79
C VAL A 48 10.45 -14.61 2.75
N TRP A 49 10.54 -13.54 3.55
CA TRP A 49 11.78 -12.76 3.65
C TRP A 49 12.95 -13.58 4.17
N ASP A 50 12.67 -14.56 5.04
CA ASP A 50 13.68 -15.43 5.62
C ASP A 50 14.27 -16.46 4.64
N GLU A 51 13.63 -16.68 3.49
CA GLU A 51 14.19 -17.49 2.39
C GLU A 51 15.28 -16.76 1.60
N ALA A 52 15.37 -15.43 1.75
CA ALA A 52 16.31 -14.63 0.95
C ALA A 52 17.78 -15.01 1.22
N PRO A 53 18.62 -15.09 0.17
CA PRO A 53 20.04 -15.36 0.32
C PRO A 53 20.77 -14.23 1.04
N VAL A 54 20.24 -13.00 0.97
CA VAL A 54 20.78 -11.82 1.65
C VAL A 54 19.75 -11.29 2.63
N ARG A 55 20.13 -11.22 3.90
CA ARG A 55 19.27 -10.67 4.94
C ARG A 55 19.16 -9.15 4.82
N ARG A 56 17.94 -8.66 4.66
CA ARG A 56 17.58 -7.24 4.66
C ARG A 56 16.38 -7.01 5.56
N SER A 57 16.31 -5.83 6.18
CA SER A 57 15.08 -5.41 6.85
C SER A 57 13.97 -5.17 5.82
N PRO A 58 12.68 -5.26 6.21
CA PRO A 58 11.56 -4.95 5.31
C PRO A 58 11.69 -3.57 4.66
N ALA A 59 12.11 -2.54 5.44
CA ALA A 59 12.41 -1.21 4.91
C ALA A 59 13.51 -1.25 3.83
N ASN A 60 14.60 -1.98 4.08
CA ASN A 60 15.68 -2.10 3.11
C ASN A 60 15.21 -2.79 1.81
N TRP A 61 14.41 -3.85 1.91
CA TRP A 61 13.80 -4.49 0.73
C TRP A 61 12.99 -3.50 -0.10
N ALA A 62 12.12 -2.72 0.54
CA ALA A 62 11.29 -1.74 -0.15
C ALA A 62 12.11 -0.63 -0.82
N LEU A 63 13.11 -0.09 -0.12
CA LEU A 63 14.00 0.95 -0.67
C LEU A 63 14.84 0.42 -1.83
N GLN A 64 15.46 -0.76 -1.70
CA GLN A 64 16.26 -1.38 -2.76
C GLN A 64 15.41 -1.73 -3.98
N TRP A 65 14.16 -2.15 -3.78
CA TRP A 65 13.25 -2.40 -4.88
C TRP A 65 13.00 -1.13 -5.70
N VAL A 66 12.75 0.01 -5.05
CA VAL A 66 12.58 1.30 -5.75
C VAL A 66 13.88 1.70 -6.47
N TRP A 67 15.04 1.64 -5.82
CA TRP A 67 16.33 1.99 -6.41
C TRP A 67 16.79 1.02 -7.50
N SER A 68 16.25 -0.20 -7.56
CA SER A 68 16.53 -1.13 -8.66
C SER A 68 16.04 -0.64 -10.02
N HIS A 69 15.10 0.32 -10.03
CA HIS A 69 14.58 0.89 -11.27
C HIS A 69 15.53 1.99 -11.77
N PRO A 70 16.14 1.83 -12.97
CA PRO A 70 17.09 2.82 -13.50
C PRO A 70 16.46 4.18 -13.81
N GLN A 71 15.13 4.24 -13.88
CA GLN A 71 14.35 5.46 -14.11
C GLN A 71 14.21 6.34 -12.87
N VAL A 72 14.47 5.82 -11.69
CA VAL A 72 14.35 6.56 -10.43
C VAL A 72 15.61 7.38 -10.18
N SER A 73 15.44 8.69 -10.08
CA SER A 73 16.56 9.60 -9.78
C SER A 73 16.90 9.59 -8.28
N PHE A 74 15.88 9.71 -7.43
CA PHE A 74 15.98 9.55 -5.98
C PHE A 74 14.61 9.31 -5.35
N LEU A 75 14.60 8.93 -4.09
CA LEU A 75 13.41 8.74 -3.30
C LEU A 75 13.43 9.59 -2.03
N LEU A 76 12.25 9.85 -1.48
CA LEU A 76 12.06 10.52 -0.21
C LEU A 76 11.56 9.51 0.82
N SER A 77 12.20 9.47 1.98
CA SER A 77 11.80 8.63 3.11
C SER A 77 11.57 9.48 4.35
N GLY A 78 10.41 9.32 4.99
CA GLY A 78 10.11 9.94 6.27
C GLY A 78 10.78 9.16 7.41
N MET A 79 11.81 9.75 8.03
CA MET A 79 12.57 9.16 9.12
C MET A 79 12.33 9.98 10.39
N SER A 80 11.90 9.33 11.48
CA SER A 80 11.59 9.96 12.75
C SER A 80 12.59 9.62 13.86
N THR A 81 13.51 8.69 13.61
CA THR A 81 14.58 8.31 14.55
C THR A 81 15.94 8.32 13.88
N MET A 82 17.02 8.54 14.65
CA MET A 82 18.38 8.51 14.13
C MET A 82 18.75 7.12 13.58
N GLU A 83 18.24 6.05 14.19
CA GLU A 83 18.46 4.69 13.71
C GLU A 83 17.91 4.48 12.29
N GLN A 84 16.70 5.00 12.00
CA GLN A 84 16.12 4.95 10.65
C GLN A 84 16.98 5.74 9.65
N VAL A 85 17.50 6.91 10.04
CA VAL A 85 18.40 7.70 9.19
C VAL A 85 19.65 6.89 8.84
N GLU A 86 20.32 6.31 9.84
CA GLU A 86 21.53 5.53 9.64
C GLU A 86 21.27 4.27 8.79
N GLN A 87 20.17 3.56 9.02
CA GLN A 87 19.80 2.38 8.24
C GLN A 87 19.53 2.75 6.78
N ASN A 88 18.80 3.84 6.54
CA ASN A 88 18.47 4.29 5.19
C ASN A 88 19.69 4.84 4.45
N LEU A 89 20.61 5.51 5.13
CA LEU A 89 21.90 5.93 4.53
C LEU A 89 22.72 4.72 4.10
N ARG A 90 22.85 3.70 4.96
CA ARG A 90 23.54 2.46 4.60
C ARG A 90 22.89 1.75 3.41
N ALA A 91 21.54 1.76 3.36
CA ALA A 91 20.81 1.20 2.24
C ALA A 91 21.03 1.99 0.94
N ALA A 92 21.10 3.33 1.03
CA ALA A 92 21.37 4.21 -0.10
C ALA A 92 22.80 4.01 -0.65
N ASP A 93 23.81 3.96 0.23
CA ASP A 93 25.22 3.73 -0.15
C ASP A 93 25.41 2.41 -0.89
N ALA A 94 24.61 1.37 -0.53
CA ALA A 94 24.65 0.08 -1.20
C ALA A 94 23.81 0.03 -2.47
N SER A 95 22.96 1.04 -2.74
CA SER A 95 22.01 1.02 -3.82
C SER A 95 22.63 1.25 -5.20
N ARG A 96 22.06 0.63 -6.21
CA ARG A 96 22.30 0.90 -7.63
C ARG A 96 21.18 0.32 -8.49
N PRO A 97 20.96 0.84 -9.69
CA PRO A 97 20.06 0.21 -10.66
C PRO A 97 20.42 -1.27 -10.89
N GLY A 98 19.41 -2.13 -10.87
CA GLY A 98 19.60 -3.57 -11.06
C GLY A 98 20.33 -4.28 -9.91
N LEU A 99 20.34 -3.71 -8.69
CA LEU A 99 20.94 -4.37 -7.52
C LEU A 99 20.27 -5.69 -7.20
N LEU A 100 18.94 -5.71 -7.20
CA LEU A 100 18.18 -6.92 -6.90
C LEU A 100 18.26 -7.92 -8.06
N THR A 101 18.62 -9.16 -7.75
CA THR A 101 18.63 -10.24 -8.72
C THR A 101 17.22 -10.62 -9.15
N ALA A 102 17.09 -11.40 -10.23
CA ALA A 102 15.79 -11.92 -10.66
C ALA A 102 15.09 -12.76 -9.57
N GLU A 103 15.88 -13.52 -8.79
CA GLU A 103 15.38 -14.32 -7.66
C GLU A 103 14.87 -13.42 -6.53
N GLU A 104 15.60 -12.36 -6.20
CA GLU A 104 15.20 -11.38 -5.19
C GLU A 104 13.95 -10.59 -5.62
N LEU A 105 13.85 -10.22 -6.89
CA LEU A 105 12.64 -9.58 -7.44
C LEU A 105 11.43 -10.52 -7.41
N ALA A 106 11.63 -11.81 -7.71
CA ALA A 106 10.57 -12.82 -7.58
C ALA A 106 10.14 -13.01 -6.11
N LEU A 107 11.07 -12.92 -5.17
CA LEU A 107 10.76 -12.97 -3.73
C LEU A 107 9.92 -11.75 -3.32
N VAL A 108 10.27 -10.54 -3.76
CA VAL A 108 9.46 -9.33 -3.51
C VAL A 108 8.05 -9.47 -4.11
N ALA A 109 7.94 -10.05 -5.31
CA ALA A 109 6.63 -10.29 -5.93
C ALA A 109 5.79 -11.28 -5.10
N ARG A 110 6.38 -12.36 -4.59
CA ARG A 110 5.69 -13.31 -3.68
C ARG A 110 5.20 -12.62 -2.41
N VAL A 111 6.02 -11.76 -1.81
CA VAL A 111 5.64 -10.98 -0.63
C VAL A 111 4.48 -10.04 -0.95
N ARG A 112 4.53 -9.33 -2.07
CA ARG A 112 3.41 -8.50 -2.53
C ARG A 112 2.13 -9.30 -2.67
N ASP A 113 2.19 -10.44 -3.33
CA ASP A 113 1.03 -11.27 -3.60
C ASP A 113 0.46 -11.83 -2.29
N LEU A 114 1.31 -12.23 -1.35
CA LEU A 114 0.91 -12.67 -0.01
C LEU A 114 0.23 -11.55 0.81
N TYR A 115 0.73 -10.32 0.75
CA TYR A 115 0.04 -9.18 1.35
C TYR A 115 -1.36 -8.98 0.73
N ARG A 116 -1.49 -9.13 -0.59
CA ARG A 116 -2.79 -9.03 -1.28
C ARG A 116 -3.76 -10.13 -0.86
N GLU A 117 -3.29 -11.34 -0.61
CA GLU A 117 -4.09 -12.45 -0.08
C GLU A 117 -4.63 -12.17 1.34
N LEU A 118 -3.93 -11.35 2.12
CA LEU A 118 -4.37 -10.91 3.44
C LEU A 118 -5.47 -9.83 3.38
N SER A 119 -5.71 -9.28 2.21
CA SER A 119 -6.71 -8.22 2.00
C SER A 119 -8.12 -8.82 1.97
N PRO A 120 -9.00 -8.49 2.93
CA PRO A 120 -10.35 -9.06 2.97
C PRO A 120 -11.28 -8.56 1.87
N VAL A 121 -10.95 -7.42 1.24
CA VAL A 121 -11.79 -6.84 0.18
C VAL A 121 -10.96 -6.64 -1.09
N PRO A 122 -11.30 -7.31 -2.23
CA PRO A 122 -10.54 -7.18 -3.48
C PRO A 122 -10.89 -5.87 -4.21
N CYS A 123 -10.89 -4.75 -3.49
CA CYS A 123 -11.15 -3.43 -4.05
C CYS A 123 -9.92 -2.91 -4.81
N THR A 124 -10.12 -2.52 -6.07
CA THR A 124 -9.06 -1.96 -6.93
C THR A 124 -9.03 -0.43 -6.95
N ALA A 125 -9.81 0.21 -6.10
CA ALA A 125 -9.96 1.67 -6.02
C ALA A 125 -10.31 2.35 -7.36
N CYS A 126 -10.99 1.64 -8.26
CA CYS A 126 -11.38 2.15 -9.60
C CYS A 126 -12.42 3.29 -9.55
N ARG A 127 -13.10 3.47 -8.41
CA ARG A 127 -14.07 4.53 -8.10
C ARG A 127 -15.35 4.51 -8.95
N TYR A 128 -15.67 3.39 -9.67
CA TYR A 128 -16.93 3.29 -10.44
C TYR A 128 -18.18 3.33 -9.53
N CYS A 129 -18.05 2.93 -8.27
CA CYS A 129 -19.09 3.07 -7.25
C CYS A 129 -19.28 4.50 -6.73
N MET A 130 -18.45 5.45 -7.18
CA MET A 130 -18.52 6.84 -6.73
C MET A 130 -19.18 7.74 -7.80
N PRO A 131 -19.87 8.83 -7.37
CA PRO A 131 -20.18 9.18 -5.99
C PRO A 131 -21.21 8.21 -5.38
N CYS A 132 -21.06 7.91 -4.09
CA CYS A 132 -22.08 7.22 -3.33
C CYS A 132 -23.24 8.19 -3.04
N PRO A 133 -24.53 7.79 -3.23
CA PRO A 133 -25.68 8.67 -2.93
C PRO A 133 -25.75 9.13 -1.47
N GLN A 134 -25.16 8.34 -0.55
CA GLN A 134 -25.10 8.65 0.87
C GLN A 134 -23.79 9.33 1.29
N GLY A 135 -22.90 9.62 0.35
CA GLY A 135 -21.63 10.32 0.62
C GLY A 135 -20.47 9.41 1.03
N VAL A 136 -20.67 8.12 1.28
CA VAL A 136 -19.62 7.20 1.76
C VAL A 136 -18.45 7.16 0.77
N ASP A 137 -17.20 7.38 1.24
CA ASP A 137 -15.99 7.11 0.45
C ASP A 137 -15.67 5.61 0.50
N ILE A 138 -16.42 4.84 -0.28
CA ILE A 138 -16.33 3.37 -0.33
C ILE A 138 -14.89 2.89 -0.54
N PRO A 139 -14.11 3.39 -1.53
CA PRO A 139 -12.74 2.97 -1.72
C PRO A 139 -11.83 3.34 -0.54
N GLY A 140 -11.99 4.51 0.06
CA GLY A 140 -11.23 4.95 1.22
C GLY A 140 -11.48 4.08 2.44
N VAL A 141 -12.74 3.74 2.73
CA VAL A 141 -13.10 2.80 3.81
C VAL A 141 -12.44 1.44 3.58
N PHE A 142 -12.53 0.89 2.37
CA PHE A 142 -11.94 -0.41 2.07
C PHE A 142 -10.41 -0.41 2.08
N GLU A 143 -9.77 0.70 1.72
CA GLU A 143 -8.32 0.85 1.84
C GLU A 143 -7.89 0.75 3.31
N LEU A 144 -8.53 1.50 4.21
CA LEU A 144 -8.22 1.46 5.64
C LEU A 144 -8.49 0.06 6.24
N TYR A 145 -9.59 -0.57 5.85
CA TYR A 145 -9.95 -1.91 6.31
C TYR A 145 -8.94 -2.96 5.86
N ASN A 146 -8.56 -2.94 4.58
CA ASN A 146 -7.55 -3.82 4.02
C ASN A 146 -6.18 -3.61 4.66
N ASP A 147 -5.76 -2.36 4.82
CA ASP A 147 -4.46 -2.01 5.43
C ASP A 147 -4.36 -2.50 6.88
N ALA A 148 -5.45 -2.41 7.65
CA ALA A 148 -5.47 -2.94 9.01
C ALA A 148 -5.22 -4.45 9.06
N HIS A 149 -5.78 -5.19 8.11
CA HIS A 149 -5.57 -6.64 8.00
C HIS A 149 -4.20 -7.00 7.43
N MET A 150 -3.79 -6.34 6.36
CA MET A 150 -2.52 -6.62 5.68
C MET A 150 -1.30 -6.32 6.57
N TYR A 151 -1.35 -5.24 7.33
CA TYR A 151 -0.17 -4.74 8.07
C TYR A 151 -0.28 -4.85 9.59
N GLY A 152 -1.40 -5.36 10.12
CA GLY A 152 -1.61 -5.54 11.56
C GLY A 152 -1.57 -4.24 12.36
N ASN A 153 -1.87 -3.10 11.74
CA ASN A 153 -1.77 -1.76 12.32
C ASN A 153 -3.14 -1.13 12.62
N LEU A 154 -4.06 -1.92 13.18
CA LEU A 154 -5.46 -1.55 13.43
C LEU A 154 -5.61 -0.17 14.10
N ALA A 155 -4.86 0.11 15.16
CA ALA A 155 -4.98 1.38 15.88
C ALA A 155 -4.72 2.61 14.99
N ARG A 156 -3.75 2.50 14.07
CA ARG A 156 -3.47 3.55 13.08
C ARG A 156 -4.64 3.73 12.11
N GLN A 157 -5.22 2.63 11.64
CA GLN A 157 -6.32 2.70 10.67
C GLN A 157 -7.62 3.18 11.33
N GLN A 158 -7.85 2.85 12.60
CA GLN A 158 -8.95 3.40 13.39
C GLN A 158 -8.81 4.92 13.57
N MET A 159 -7.59 5.40 13.85
CA MET A 159 -7.31 6.84 13.92
C MET A 159 -7.57 7.51 12.56
N ALA A 160 -7.07 6.91 11.47
CA ALA A 160 -7.29 7.43 10.12
C ALA A 160 -8.78 7.45 9.74
N TYR A 161 -9.52 6.40 10.08
CA TYR A 161 -10.96 6.29 9.85
C TYR A 161 -11.75 7.40 10.56
N ARG A 162 -11.35 7.73 11.79
CA ARG A 162 -11.98 8.79 12.58
C ARG A 162 -11.60 10.19 12.11
N ASP A 163 -10.30 10.42 11.81
CA ASP A 163 -9.74 11.76 11.70
C ASP A 163 -9.61 12.24 10.24
N PHE A 164 -9.53 11.34 9.26
CA PHE A 164 -9.36 11.71 7.84
C PHE A 164 -10.60 11.49 6.98
N LEU A 165 -11.56 10.65 7.41
CA LEU A 165 -12.86 10.57 6.75
C LEU A 165 -13.82 11.54 7.43
N ALA A 166 -14.43 12.44 6.65
CA ALA A 166 -15.42 13.38 7.13
C ALA A 166 -16.71 12.68 7.60
N ASP A 167 -17.53 13.39 8.35
CA ASP A 167 -18.88 12.90 8.68
C ASP A 167 -19.67 12.68 7.39
N GLY A 168 -20.26 11.50 7.24
CA GLY A 168 -20.97 11.09 6.02
C GLY A 168 -20.08 10.31 5.02
N GLU A 169 -18.73 10.36 5.11
CA GLU A 169 -17.85 9.55 4.28
C GLU A 169 -17.58 8.17 4.87
N ARG A 170 -17.92 7.96 6.14
CA ARG A 170 -17.74 6.69 6.86
C ARG A 170 -18.81 5.67 6.50
N ALA A 171 -18.50 4.40 6.79
CA ALA A 171 -19.38 3.28 6.44
C ALA A 171 -20.73 3.28 7.18
N ASP A 172 -20.84 3.93 8.35
CA ASP A 172 -22.09 4.09 9.11
C ASP A 172 -23.17 4.90 8.36
N SER A 173 -22.79 5.70 7.39
CA SER A 173 -23.73 6.42 6.52
C SER A 173 -24.34 5.54 5.42
N CYS A 174 -23.91 4.29 5.29
CA CYS A 174 -24.41 3.38 4.27
C CYS A 174 -25.86 2.93 4.59
N THR A 175 -26.77 3.15 3.63
CA THR A 175 -28.17 2.71 3.71
C THR A 175 -28.44 1.40 2.97
N ALA A 176 -27.42 0.70 2.53
CA ALA A 176 -27.51 -0.55 1.77
C ALA A 176 -28.38 -0.44 0.49
N CYS A 177 -28.36 0.70 -0.20
CA CYS A 177 -29.17 0.93 -1.40
C CYS A 177 -28.78 0.04 -2.61
N GLY A 178 -27.58 -0.55 -2.61
CA GLY A 178 -27.13 -1.52 -3.63
C GLY A 178 -26.54 -0.91 -4.91
N GLU A 179 -26.64 0.40 -5.17
CA GLU A 179 -26.15 1.02 -6.41
C GLU A 179 -24.65 0.75 -6.67
N CYS A 180 -23.84 0.69 -5.61
CA CYS A 180 -22.43 0.42 -5.70
C CYS A 180 -22.10 -1.03 -6.14
N VAL A 181 -22.99 -1.98 -5.86
CA VAL A 181 -22.84 -3.39 -6.24
C VAL A 181 -22.97 -3.54 -7.75
N GLU A 182 -24.00 -2.92 -8.33
CA GLU A 182 -24.25 -2.96 -9.78
C GLU A 182 -23.11 -2.31 -10.57
N LYS A 183 -22.46 -1.28 -9.99
CA LYS A 183 -21.35 -0.54 -10.63
C LYS A 183 -19.99 -1.20 -10.43
N CYS A 184 -19.87 -2.19 -9.54
CA CYS A 184 -18.58 -2.78 -9.17
C CYS A 184 -18.12 -3.85 -10.17
N PRO A 185 -17.02 -3.63 -10.93
CA PRO A 185 -16.53 -4.62 -11.89
C PRO A 185 -15.93 -5.86 -11.21
N GLN A 186 -15.64 -5.77 -9.89
CA GLN A 186 -15.12 -6.89 -9.09
C GLN A 186 -16.23 -7.72 -8.45
N GLY A 187 -17.50 -7.35 -8.59
CA GLY A 187 -18.63 -8.06 -7.98
C GLY A 187 -18.63 -8.05 -6.45
N ILE A 188 -18.08 -6.99 -5.83
CA ILE A 188 -17.96 -6.88 -4.38
C ILE A 188 -19.32 -6.65 -3.76
N ALA A 189 -19.67 -7.41 -2.72
CA ALA A 189 -20.84 -7.19 -1.87
C ALA A 189 -20.60 -5.99 -0.93
N VAL A 190 -20.61 -4.78 -1.53
CA VAL A 190 -20.15 -3.55 -0.88
C VAL A 190 -20.85 -3.24 0.43
N PRO A 191 -22.22 -3.29 0.54
CA PRO A 191 -22.90 -2.95 1.78
C PRO A 191 -22.50 -3.84 2.96
N GLU A 192 -22.44 -5.16 2.74
CA GLU A 192 -22.07 -6.14 3.77
C GLU A 192 -20.63 -5.93 4.25
N LEU A 193 -19.72 -5.61 3.32
CA LEU A 193 -18.31 -5.38 3.65
C LEU A 193 -18.10 -4.01 4.29
N LEU A 194 -18.92 -3.01 3.99
CA LEU A 194 -18.93 -1.72 4.71
C LEU A 194 -19.37 -1.90 6.17
N GLU A 195 -20.41 -2.73 6.41
CA GLU A 195 -20.85 -3.05 7.76
C GLU A 195 -19.73 -3.72 8.59
N ARG A 196 -19.02 -4.68 7.99
CA ARG A 196 -17.85 -5.32 8.62
C ARG A 196 -16.71 -4.34 8.86
N ALA A 197 -16.44 -3.48 7.89
CA ALA A 197 -15.42 -2.44 8.01
C ALA A 197 -15.76 -1.45 9.13
N GLN A 198 -17.02 -1.03 9.25
CA GLN A 198 -17.53 -0.20 10.33
C GLN A 198 -17.30 -0.86 11.69
N ALA A 199 -17.71 -2.12 11.86
CA ALA A 199 -17.56 -2.84 13.11
C ALA A 199 -16.08 -3.01 13.52
N PHE A 200 -15.17 -3.05 12.57
CA PHE A 200 -13.74 -3.26 12.80
C PHE A 200 -12.96 -1.96 12.98
N LEU A 201 -13.27 -0.93 12.21
CA LEU A 201 -12.55 0.35 12.20
C LEU A 201 -13.11 1.39 13.17
N ALA A 202 -14.41 1.33 13.49
CA ALA A 202 -14.96 2.25 14.49
C ALA A 202 -14.38 1.93 15.87
N PRO A 203 -13.82 2.90 16.58
CA PRO A 203 -13.40 2.69 17.96
C PRO A 203 -14.62 2.41 18.84
N CYS A 204 -14.48 1.51 19.80
CA CYS A 204 -15.47 1.26 20.84
C CYS A 204 -15.70 2.49 21.71
#